data_55159caa12d5668a4e2f8d4e1222609c
#
_entry.id   55159caa12d5668a4e2f8d4e1222609c
#
_cell.length_a   1.000
_cell.length_b   1.000
_cell.length_c   1.000
_cell.angle_alpha   90.00
_cell.angle_beta   90.00
_cell.angle_gamma   90.00
#
_symmetry.space_group_name_H-M   'P 1'
#
loop_
_entity.id
_entity.type
_entity.pdbx_description
1 polymer ?
#
loop_
_entity_poly.entity_id
_entity_poly.type
_entity_poly.pdbx_seq_one_letter_code
_entity_poly.pdbx_strand_id
1 'polypeptide(L)'
;DYIGSRGLGDVYKRQHIECSAMISELLGETIDIHAGGIDLIFPHHENEIAQSTCCHDKKMSNFWLHNGFINFKGEKMSTSLGNTSIVNDLLSKHDPAVLKYSLLTTHYRQPLDFSNDLIIYSENIINKWREHIKEVNSEELDSEFVNALLDDLNTPKALMRLQQIIANIKKDKNNDDL
;
A
#
# COMPACT_ATOMS: atom_id res chain seq x y z
N ASP A 1 31.53 -24.09 23.13
CA ASP A 1 31.06 -23.34 21.96
C ASP A 1 29.58 -23.54 21.59
N TYR A 2 28.80 -24.06 22.55
CA TYR A 2 27.34 -24.25 22.40
C TYR A 2 26.53 -23.00 22.81
N ILE A 3 27.20 -21.97 23.31
CA ILE A 3 26.57 -20.72 23.79
C ILE A 3 26.32 -19.75 22.66
N GLY A 4 27.13 -19.77 21.60
CA GLY A 4 26.99 -18.87 20.45
C GLY A 4 25.75 -19.13 19.58
N SER A 5 25.34 -20.39 19.44
CA SER A 5 24.15 -20.75 18.64
C SER A 5 22.82 -20.51 19.37
N ARG A 6 22.82 -20.54 20.72
CA ARG A 6 21.64 -20.15 21.51
C ARG A 6 21.39 -18.65 21.50
N GLY A 7 22.45 -17.84 21.46
CA GLY A 7 22.35 -16.38 21.44
C GLY A 7 21.65 -15.82 20.20
N LEU A 8 21.96 -16.33 19.01
CA LEU A 8 21.31 -15.89 17.77
C LEU A 8 19.83 -16.28 17.71
N GLY A 9 19.51 -17.52 18.07
CA GLY A 9 18.10 -17.97 18.12
C GLY A 9 17.26 -17.21 19.15
N ASP A 10 17.84 -16.85 20.29
CA ASP A 10 17.15 -16.10 21.34
C ASP A 10 16.97 -14.62 21.00
N VAL A 11 17.91 -14.00 20.28
CA VAL A 11 17.78 -12.61 19.82
C VAL A 11 16.65 -12.52 18.78
N TYR A 12 16.59 -13.42 17.82
CA TYR A 12 15.51 -13.46 16.83
C TYR A 12 14.15 -13.76 17.48
N LYS A 13 14.08 -14.69 18.42
CA LYS A 13 12.84 -15.00 19.14
C LYS A 13 12.36 -13.84 20.01
N ARG A 14 13.27 -13.10 20.66
CA ARG A 14 12.92 -11.95 21.50
C ARG A 14 12.36 -10.79 20.69
N GLN A 15 12.91 -10.53 19.51
CA GLN A 15 12.52 -9.41 18.66
C GLN A 15 11.06 -9.53 18.16
N HIS A 16 10.54 -10.75 18.02
CA HIS A 16 9.16 -11.00 17.58
C HIS A 16 8.18 -11.08 18.76
N ILE A 17 8.65 -11.45 19.95
CA ILE A 17 7.80 -11.63 21.13
C ILE A 17 7.23 -10.30 21.65
N GLU A 18 7.94 -9.20 21.46
CA GLU A 18 7.43 -7.87 21.81
C GLU A 18 6.16 -7.53 21.04
N CYS A 19 6.18 -7.75 19.71
CA CYS A 19 5.01 -7.50 18.86
C CYS A 19 3.83 -8.39 19.27
N SER A 20 4.06 -9.68 19.45
CA SER A 20 3.02 -10.64 19.87
C SER A 20 2.43 -10.28 21.22
N ALA A 21 3.28 -9.90 22.20
CA ALA A 21 2.85 -9.50 23.53
C ALA A 21 2.06 -8.18 23.51
N MET A 22 2.54 -7.17 22.78
CA MET A 22 1.88 -5.88 22.66
C MET A 22 0.52 -6.00 21.94
N ILE A 23 0.43 -6.81 20.89
CA ILE A 23 -0.83 -7.08 20.21
C ILE A 23 -1.83 -7.73 21.17
N SER A 24 -1.42 -8.78 21.86
CA SER A 24 -2.29 -9.48 22.82
C SER A 24 -2.77 -8.57 23.96
N GLU A 25 -1.88 -7.73 24.50
CA GLU A 25 -2.19 -6.83 25.63
C GLU A 25 -3.09 -5.66 25.21
N LEU A 26 -2.81 -5.04 24.05
CA LEU A 26 -3.45 -3.79 23.65
C LEU A 26 -4.64 -3.98 22.72
N LEU A 27 -4.64 -5.03 21.89
CA LEU A 27 -5.62 -5.23 20.83
C LEU A 27 -6.43 -6.53 21.02
N GLY A 28 -5.95 -7.46 21.86
CA GLY A 28 -6.60 -8.72 22.15
C GLY A 28 -5.90 -9.92 21.49
N GLU A 29 -6.39 -11.13 21.83
CA GLU A 29 -5.79 -12.39 21.41
C GLU A 29 -5.95 -12.68 19.90
N THR A 30 -6.98 -12.13 19.28
CA THR A 30 -7.26 -12.22 17.84
C THR A 30 -7.63 -10.83 17.35
N ILE A 31 -6.89 -10.31 16.36
CA ILE A 31 -7.18 -9.03 15.72
C ILE A 31 -7.83 -9.24 14.36
N ASP A 32 -8.48 -8.19 13.83
CA ASP A 32 -9.13 -8.29 12.53
C ASP A 32 -8.10 -8.32 11.39
N ILE A 33 -7.18 -7.37 11.37
CA ILE A 33 -6.20 -7.20 10.29
C ILE A 33 -4.80 -7.04 10.87
N HIS A 34 -3.86 -7.84 10.38
CA HIS A 34 -2.42 -7.66 10.60
C HIS A 34 -1.75 -7.40 9.26
N ALA A 35 -0.99 -6.31 9.18
CA ALA A 35 -0.38 -5.90 7.92
C ALA A 35 1.11 -5.57 8.09
N GLY A 36 1.88 -5.73 6.99
CA GLY A 36 3.30 -5.38 6.98
C GLY A 36 3.92 -5.44 5.59
N GLY A 37 5.22 -5.27 5.50
CA GLY A 37 5.96 -5.50 4.26
C GLY A 37 6.03 -6.99 3.91
N ILE A 38 6.16 -7.29 2.63
CA ILE A 38 6.29 -8.66 2.13
C ILE A 38 7.50 -9.39 2.73
N ASP A 39 8.53 -8.66 3.15
CA ASP A 39 9.71 -9.20 3.83
C ASP A 39 9.45 -9.63 5.27
N LEU A 40 8.34 -9.20 5.86
CA LEU A 40 7.94 -9.60 7.20
C LEU A 40 7.19 -10.94 7.22
N ILE A 41 6.74 -11.47 6.09
CA ILE A 41 6.06 -12.77 6.02
C ILE A 41 6.92 -13.82 6.74
N PHE A 42 8.20 -13.89 6.38
CA PHE A 42 9.15 -14.79 7.00
C PHE A 42 10.47 -14.05 7.31
N PRO A 43 11.00 -14.21 8.54
CA PRO A 43 10.51 -15.06 9.64
C PRO A 43 9.55 -14.38 10.62
N HIS A 44 9.29 -13.05 10.47
CA HIS A 44 8.66 -12.23 11.51
C HIS A 44 7.22 -12.68 11.80
N HIS A 45 6.31 -12.55 10.86
CA HIS A 45 4.89 -12.87 11.02
C HIS A 45 4.67 -14.37 11.31
N GLU A 46 5.45 -15.26 10.70
CA GLU A 46 5.39 -16.69 11.04
C GLU A 46 5.74 -16.96 12.51
N ASN A 47 6.73 -16.24 13.06
CA ASN A 47 7.07 -16.35 14.48
C ASN A 47 5.97 -15.77 15.38
N GLU A 48 5.37 -14.64 14.99
CA GLU A 48 4.24 -14.05 15.72
C GLU A 48 3.03 -14.98 15.75
N ILE A 49 2.68 -15.59 14.61
CA ILE A 49 1.62 -16.60 14.50
C ILE A 49 1.91 -17.76 15.47
N ALA A 50 3.12 -18.32 15.41
CA ALA A 50 3.50 -19.44 16.26
C ALA A 50 3.42 -19.08 17.76
N GLN A 51 3.92 -17.91 18.14
CA GLN A 51 3.90 -17.43 19.52
C GLN A 51 2.48 -17.22 20.03
N SER A 52 1.65 -16.53 19.26
CA SER A 52 0.27 -16.23 19.64
C SER A 52 -0.61 -17.48 19.68
N THR A 53 -0.48 -18.36 18.69
CA THR A 53 -1.23 -19.63 18.65
C THR A 53 -0.83 -20.54 19.81
N CYS A 54 0.46 -20.66 20.11
CA CYS A 54 0.93 -21.45 21.25
C CYS A 54 0.49 -20.89 22.61
N CYS A 55 0.34 -19.57 22.71
CA CYS A 55 -0.05 -18.91 23.96
C CYS A 55 -1.56 -18.97 24.21
N HIS A 56 -2.36 -18.76 23.18
CA HIS A 56 -3.80 -18.50 23.30
C HIS A 56 -4.69 -19.60 22.69
N ASP A 57 -4.10 -20.57 21.99
CA ASP A 57 -4.83 -21.61 21.23
C ASP A 57 -5.87 -21.00 20.25
N LYS A 58 -5.54 -19.83 19.69
CA LYS A 58 -6.37 -19.06 18.78
C LYS A 58 -5.52 -18.50 17.62
N LYS A 59 -6.19 -18.21 16.49
CA LYS A 59 -5.51 -17.48 15.40
C LYS A 59 -5.22 -16.04 15.83
N MET A 60 -4.05 -15.56 15.48
CA MET A 60 -3.59 -14.21 15.82
C MET A 60 -4.37 -13.14 15.05
N SER A 61 -4.66 -13.37 13.76
CA SER A 61 -5.37 -12.41 12.91
C SER A 61 -6.37 -13.09 11.98
N ASN A 62 -7.45 -12.39 11.66
CA ASN A 62 -8.44 -12.84 10.69
C ASN A 62 -7.93 -12.66 9.27
N PHE A 63 -7.28 -11.52 8.97
CA PHE A 63 -6.77 -11.16 7.65
C PHE A 63 -5.31 -10.71 7.75
N TRP A 64 -4.53 -11.09 6.74
CA TRP A 64 -3.14 -10.71 6.60
C TRP A 64 -2.96 -9.92 5.31
N LEU A 65 -2.36 -8.73 5.38
CA LEU A 65 -2.02 -7.92 4.24
C LEU A 65 -0.52 -7.70 4.16
N HIS A 66 0.06 -7.92 2.97
CA HIS A 66 1.49 -7.71 2.75
C HIS A 66 1.71 -6.79 1.55
N ASN A 67 2.39 -5.66 1.82
CA ASN A 67 2.72 -4.68 0.80
C ASN A 67 4.04 -5.02 0.12
N GLY A 68 4.10 -4.77 -1.19
CA GLY A 68 5.36 -4.72 -1.91
C GLY A 68 6.26 -3.59 -1.42
N PHE A 69 7.51 -3.58 -1.88
CA PHE A 69 8.47 -2.54 -1.53
C PHE A 69 8.27 -1.28 -2.36
N ILE A 70 8.66 -0.14 -1.81
CA ILE A 70 8.92 1.06 -2.60
C ILE A 70 10.39 1.06 -2.99
N ASN A 71 10.66 1.07 -4.29
CA ASN A 71 11.97 1.20 -4.86
C ASN A 71 12.19 2.66 -5.31
N PHE A 72 13.43 3.09 -5.32
CA PHE A 72 13.85 4.35 -5.90
C PHE A 72 15.00 4.08 -6.86
N LYS A 73 14.78 4.37 -8.15
CA LYS A 73 15.74 4.04 -9.24
C LYS A 73 16.13 2.56 -9.29
N GLY A 74 15.15 1.67 -9.09
CA GLY A 74 15.36 0.23 -9.13
C GLY A 74 15.95 -0.39 -7.86
N GLU A 75 16.35 0.41 -6.86
CA GLU A 75 16.86 -0.06 -5.58
C GLU A 75 15.81 0.07 -4.48
N LYS A 76 15.73 -0.91 -3.57
CA LYS A 76 14.83 -0.85 -2.40
C LYS A 76 15.12 0.40 -1.59
N MET A 77 14.09 1.21 -1.33
CA MET A 77 14.19 2.36 -0.44
C MET A 77 14.48 1.90 0.99
N SER A 78 15.58 2.40 1.58
CA SER A 78 15.94 2.09 2.96
C SER A 78 16.72 3.23 3.61
N THR A 79 16.57 3.35 4.94
CA THR A 79 17.29 4.34 5.72
C THR A 79 18.81 4.12 5.70
N SER A 80 19.25 2.87 5.64
CA SER A 80 20.68 2.51 5.58
C SER A 80 21.37 2.94 4.28
N LEU A 81 20.61 3.02 3.17
CA LEU A 81 21.11 3.50 1.88
C LEU A 81 20.99 5.02 1.71
N GLY A 82 20.33 5.71 2.64
CA GLY A 82 20.12 7.15 2.56
C GLY A 82 19.25 7.61 1.38
N ASN A 83 18.55 6.67 0.72
CA ASN A 83 17.68 6.92 -0.44
C ASN A 83 16.20 7.07 -0.08
N THR A 84 15.92 7.33 1.20
CA THR A 84 14.54 7.55 1.68
C THR A 84 14.06 8.95 1.35
N SER A 85 12.84 9.04 0.82
CA SER A 85 12.14 10.32 0.69
C SER A 85 11.20 10.51 1.87
N ILE A 86 11.36 11.63 2.57
CA ILE A 86 10.44 11.98 3.67
C ILE A 86 9.15 12.51 3.05
N VAL A 87 8.01 11.97 3.50
CA VAL A 87 6.68 12.34 2.98
C VAL A 87 6.45 13.85 3.06
N ASN A 88 6.86 14.52 4.13
CA ASN A 88 6.73 15.97 4.28
C ASN A 88 7.51 16.75 3.23
N ASP A 89 8.69 16.28 2.82
CA ASP A 89 9.48 16.92 1.77
C ASP A 89 8.82 16.77 0.40
N LEU A 90 8.19 15.62 0.14
CA LEU A 90 7.40 15.41 -1.08
C LEU A 90 6.15 16.29 -1.09
N LEU A 91 5.42 16.36 0.01
CA LEU A 91 4.22 17.19 0.16
C LEU A 91 4.52 18.69 0.06
N SER A 92 5.74 19.12 0.37
CA SER A 92 6.15 20.52 0.19
C SER A 92 6.40 20.90 -1.27
N LYS A 93 6.63 19.91 -2.15
CA LYS A 93 7.02 20.11 -3.56
C LYS A 93 5.95 19.69 -4.56
N HIS A 94 5.08 18.77 -4.18
CA HIS A 94 4.10 18.14 -5.07
C HIS A 94 2.70 18.18 -4.48
N ASP A 95 1.71 18.25 -5.33
CA ASP A 95 0.31 18.16 -4.94
C ASP A 95 0.02 16.78 -4.29
N PRO A 96 -0.65 16.73 -3.13
CA PRO A 96 -1.01 15.48 -2.47
C PRO A 96 -1.78 14.50 -3.34
N ALA A 97 -2.64 14.99 -4.26
CA ALA A 97 -3.38 14.14 -5.18
C ALA A 97 -2.46 13.44 -6.19
N VAL A 98 -1.40 14.14 -6.65
CA VAL A 98 -0.38 13.58 -7.56
C VAL A 98 0.39 12.46 -6.86
N LEU A 99 0.84 12.69 -5.62
CA LEU A 99 1.56 11.68 -4.84
C LEU A 99 0.67 10.46 -4.57
N LYS A 100 -0.58 10.69 -4.19
CA LYS A 100 -1.55 9.63 -3.96
C LYS A 100 -1.82 8.81 -5.23
N TYR A 101 -2.01 9.49 -6.38
CA TYR A 101 -2.15 8.81 -7.66
C TYR A 101 -0.93 7.95 -8.00
N SER A 102 0.29 8.50 -7.83
CA SER A 102 1.54 7.77 -8.09
C SER A 102 1.63 6.47 -7.30
N LEU A 103 1.27 6.50 -6.01
CA LEU A 103 1.28 5.31 -5.16
C LEU A 103 0.23 4.26 -5.60
N LEU A 104 -0.91 4.70 -6.13
CA LEU A 104 -2.02 3.82 -6.53
C LEU A 104 -1.86 3.24 -7.94
N THR A 105 -0.85 3.65 -8.72
CA THR A 105 -0.59 3.13 -10.07
C THR A 105 -0.17 1.67 -10.09
N THR A 106 0.36 1.17 -8.98
CA THR A 106 0.82 -0.21 -8.81
C THR A 106 -0.03 -0.89 -7.76
N HIS A 107 -0.33 -2.18 -7.97
CA HIS A 107 -1.04 -2.98 -6.98
C HIS A 107 -0.20 -3.08 -5.69
N TYR A 108 -0.84 -2.93 -4.52
CA TYR A 108 -0.12 -2.86 -3.24
C TYR A 108 0.78 -4.07 -2.95
N ARG A 109 0.50 -5.24 -3.51
CA ARG A 109 1.34 -6.44 -3.37
C ARG A 109 2.59 -6.42 -4.26
N GLN A 110 2.68 -5.50 -5.21
CA GLN A 110 3.80 -5.42 -6.16
C GLN A 110 4.78 -4.33 -5.74
N PRO A 111 6.07 -4.50 -6.04
CA PRO A 111 7.04 -3.43 -5.83
C PRO A 111 6.71 -2.23 -6.74
N LEU A 112 6.78 -1.04 -6.16
CA LEU A 112 6.59 0.24 -6.85
C LEU A 112 7.94 0.94 -7.01
N ASP A 113 8.34 1.27 -8.24
CA ASP A 113 9.47 2.17 -8.48
C ASP A 113 8.98 3.63 -8.45
N PHE A 114 9.18 4.29 -7.31
CA PHE A 114 8.74 5.66 -7.07
C PHE A 114 9.77 6.64 -7.61
N SER A 115 9.64 6.98 -8.90
CA SER A 115 10.57 7.84 -9.63
C SER A 115 9.99 9.24 -9.90
N ASN A 116 10.86 10.20 -10.23
CA ASN A 116 10.40 11.52 -10.67
C ASN A 116 9.55 11.43 -11.94
N ASP A 117 9.85 10.50 -12.85
CA ASP A 117 9.08 10.30 -14.08
C ASP A 117 7.65 9.85 -13.76
N LEU A 118 7.48 9.00 -12.75
CA LEU A 118 6.15 8.59 -12.28
C LEU A 118 5.38 9.77 -11.68
N ILE A 119 6.04 10.67 -10.95
CA ILE A 119 5.41 11.88 -10.39
C ILE A 119 4.96 12.80 -11.53
N ILE A 120 5.83 13.08 -12.51
CA ILE A 120 5.51 13.91 -13.69
C ILE A 120 4.36 13.30 -14.50
N TYR A 121 4.39 11.99 -14.72
CA TYR A 121 3.29 11.28 -15.38
C TYR A 121 1.97 11.45 -14.62
N SER A 122 1.99 11.25 -13.31
CA SER A 122 0.82 11.37 -12.44
C SER A 122 0.27 12.81 -12.41
N GLU A 123 1.14 13.80 -12.39
CA GLU A 123 0.76 15.21 -12.45
C GLU A 123 0.03 15.55 -13.74
N ASN A 124 0.56 15.07 -14.87
CA ASN A 124 -0.10 15.26 -16.18
C ASN A 124 -1.49 14.63 -16.22
N ILE A 125 -1.68 13.46 -15.60
CA ILE A 125 -2.99 12.80 -15.54
C ILE A 125 -3.96 13.59 -14.63
N ILE A 126 -3.53 13.96 -13.44
CA ILE A 126 -4.37 14.70 -12.48
C ILE A 126 -4.79 16.06 -13.06
N ASN A 127 -3.87 16.77 -13.72
CA ASN A 127 -4.18 18.06 -14.35
C ASN A 127 -5.21 17.89 -15.48
N LYS A 128 -5.05 16.88 -16.35
CA LYS A 128 -6.05 16.56 -17.39
C LYS A 128 -7.42 16.23 -16.77
N TRP A 129 -7.46 15.53 -15.65
CA TRP A 129 -8.73 15.22 -14.98
C TRP A 129 -9.41 16.48 -14.48
N ARG A 130 -8.65 17.39 -13.83
CA ARG A 130 -9.15 18.67 -13.32
C ARG A 130 -9.76 19.58 -14.41
N GLU A 131 -9.23 19.53 -15.61
CA GLU A 131 -9.79 20.30 -16.74
C GLU A 131 -11.20 19.83 -17.15
N HIS A 132 -11.51 18.55 -16.92
CA HIS A 132 -12.76 17.95 -17.38
C HIS A 132 -13.78 17.69 -16.27
N ILE A 133 -13.35 17.58 -15.03
CA ILE A 133 -14.22 17.37 -13.88
C ILE A 133 -14.72 18.74 -13.39
N LYS A 134 -15.98 19.07 -13.70
CA LYS A 134 -16.75 20.07 -12.98
C LYS A 134 -17.45 19.37 -11.81
N GLU A 135 -17.95 20.11 -10.82
CA GLU A 135 -18.72 19.54 -9.74
C GLU A 135 -19.81 18.60 -10.30
N VAL A 136 -19.63 17.32 -10.09
CA VAL A 136 -20.59 16.29 -10.48
C VAL A 136 -21.24 15.81 -9.19
N ASN A 137 -22.48 16.13 -8.99
CA ASN A 137 -23.30 15.59 -7.92
C ASN A 137 -23.94 14.28 -8.43
N SER A 138 -23.19 13.19 -8.39
CA SER A 138 -23.75 11.86 -8.60
C SER A 138 -23.62 11.05 -7.32
N GLU A 139 -24.71 10.45 -6.87
CA GLU A 139 -24.76 9.52 -5.73
C GLU A 139 -24.41 8.09 -6.17
N GLU A 140 -24.39 7.82 -7.47
CA GLU A 140 -24.13 6.47 -8.00
C GLU A 140 -22.64 6.28 -8.27
N LEU A 141 -22.08 5.22 -7.68
CA LEU A 141 -20.71 4.77 -7.94
C LEU A 141 -20.68 3.87 -9.18
N ASP A 142 -19.70 4.05 -10.02
CA ASP A 142 -19.46 3.16 -11.16
C ASP A 142 -19.16 1.73 -10.69
N SER A 143 -19.95 0.78 -11.14
CA SER A 143 -19.87 -0.62 -10.68
C SER A 143 -18.55 -1.30 -11.06
N GLU A 144 -17.97 -0.97 -12.22
CA GLU A 144 -16.66 -1.54 -12.64
C GLU A 144 -15.52 -0.98 -11.79
N PHE A 145 -15.60 0.29 -11.42
CA PHE A 145 -14.64 0.88 -10.48
C PHE A 145 -14.72 0.20 -9.10
N VAL A 146 -15.92 0.04 -8.57
CA VAL A 146 -16.14 -0.64 -7.27
C VAL A 146 -15.68 -2.10 -7.34
N ASN A 147 -16.02 -2.83 -8.39
CA ASN A 147 -15.60 -4.22 -8.56
C ASN A 147 -14.07 -4.36 -8.65
N ALA A 148 -13.38 -3.40 -9.24
CA ALA A 148 -11.92 -3.39 -9.24
C ALA A 148 -11.34 -3.25 -7.82
N LEU A 149 -11.95 -2.43 -6.97
CA LEU A 149 -11.53 -2.30 -5.57
C LEU A 149 -11.89 -3.51 -4.72
N LEU A 150 -13.00 -4.18 -5.01
CA LEU A 150 -13.41 -5.43 -4.34
C LEU A 150 -12.52 -6.62 -4.76
N ASP A 151 -11.80 -6.53 -5.87
CA ASP A 151 -10.84 -7.51 -6.37
C ASP A 151 -9.44 -7.23 -5.77
N ASP A 152 -9.27 -7.54 -4.49
CA ASP A 152 -8.02 -7.38 -3.73
C ASP A 152 -7.42 -5.96 -3.82
N LEU A 153 -8.26 -4.93 -3.74
CA LEU A 153 -7.85 -3.52 -3.85
C LEU A 153 -7.05 -3.24 -5.14
N ASN A 154 -7.53 -3.72 -6.29
CA ASN A 154 -6.87 -3.56 -7.58
C ASN A 154 -6.95 -2.10 -8.07
N THR A 155 -6.18 -1.24 -7.41
CA THR A 155 -6.14 0.20 -7.70
C THR A 155 -5.71 0.51 -9.13
N PRO A 156 -4.74 -0.20 -9.77
CA PRO A 156 -4.42 0.04 -11.17
C PRO A 156 -5.63 -0.13 -12.10
N LYS A 157 -6.43 -1.19 -11.89
CA LYS A 157 -7.66 -1.44 -12.66
C LYS A 157 -8.72 -0.37 -12.40
N ALA A 158 -8.88 0.05 -11.16
CA ALA A 158 -9.78 1.15 -10.78
C ALA A 158 -9.36 2.47 -11.43
N LEU A 159 -8.08 2.83 -11.43
CA LEU A 159 -7.56 4.02 -12.09
C LEU A 159 -7.74 3.97 -13.62
N MET A 160 -7.57 2.79 -14.23
CA MET A 160 -7.83 2.59 -15.66
C MET A 160 -9.32 2.87 -15.99
N ARG A 161 -10.23 2.41 -15.12
CA ARG A 161 -11.66 2.70 -15.27
C ARG A 161 -11.96 4.20 -15.18
N LEU A 162 -11.36 4.91 -14.22
CA LEU A 162 -11.49 6.38 -14.12
C LEU A 162 -10.99 7.09 -15.38
N GLN A 163 -9.86 6.66 -15.93
CA GLN A 163 -9.36 7.23 -17.18
C GLN A 163 -10.34 7.03 -18.35
N GLN A 164 -11.00 5.88 -18.44
CA GLN A 164 -12.02 5.61 -19.46
C GLN A 164 -13.24 6.52 -19.29
N ILE A 165 -13.74 6.69 -18.06
CA ILE A 165 -14.86 7.57 -17.75
C ILE A 165 -14.56 9.00 -18.20
N ILE A 166 -13.38 9.52 -17.84
CA ILE A 166 -12.97 10.89 -18.22
C ILE A 166 -12.79 11.02 -19.73
N ALA A 167 -12.28 10.00 -20.40
CA ALA A 167 -12.16 10.01 -21.87
C ALA A 167 -13.53 10.05 -22.56
N ASN A 168 -14.56 9.41 -21.99
CA ASN A 168 -15.93 9.45 -22.51
C ASN A 168 -16.56 10.83 -22.30
N ILE A 169 -16.41 11.43 -21.12
CA ILE A 169 -16.87 12.81 -20.84
C ILE A 169 -16.30 13.79 -21.87
N LYS A 170 -15.03 13.63 -22.25
CA LYS A 170 -14.39 14.47 -23.25
C LYS A 170 -15.00 14.29 -24.63
N LYS A 171 -15.36 13.06 -25.03
CA LYS A 171 -15.99 12.79 -26.33
C LYS A 171 -17.39 13.39 -26.44
N ASP A 172 -18.17 13.26 -25.35
CA ASP A 172 -19.54 13.78 -25.32
C ASP A 172 -19.55 15.32 -25.43
N LYS A 173 -18.66 16.04 -24.73
CA LYS A 173 -18.53 17.49 -24.86
C LYS A 173 -18.16 17.95 -26.27
N ASN A 174 -17.31 17.21 -26.98
CA ASN A 174 -16.95 17.55 -28.37
C ASN A 174 -18.08 17.30 -29.37
N ASN A 175 -19.08 16.44 -28.99
CA ASN A 175 -20.26 16.22 -29.83
C ASN A 175 -21.37 17.25 -29.58
N ASP A 176 -21.43 17.86 -28.40
CA ASP A 176 -22.39 18.89 -28.05
C ASP A 176 -22.01 20.29 -28.60
N ASP A 177 -20.75 20.47 -29.05
CA ASP A 177 -20.22 21.71 -29.63
C ASP A 177 -20.27 21.71 -31.18
N LEU A 178 -20.87 20.68 -31.84
CA LEU A 178 -21.10 20.55 -33.30
C LEU A 178 -22.59 20.66 -33.60
#